data_a11a12f1bd9cb3c54c6c366903550bb9
#
_entry.id   a11a12f1bd9cb3c54c6c366903550bb9
#
_cell.length_a   1.000
_cell.length_b   1.000
_cell.length_c   1.000
_cell.angle_alpha   90.00
_cell.angle_beta   90.00
_cell.angle_gamma   90.00
#
_symmetry.space_group_name_H-M   'P 1'
#
loop_
_entity.id
_entity.type
_entity.pdbx_description
1 polymer ?
#
loop_
_entity_poly.entity_id
_entity_poly.type
_entity_poly.pdbx_seq_one_letter_code
_entity_poly.pdbx_strand_id
1 'polypeptide(L)'
;MISECKSNIKGSGKDMEGIKWLFFDIGSTLADESLVYEDIYRKIAKSANKTYDFVYDKALEYYKQNKRGDKEVSKLLGVEKPIWEPQYERLYDDAKECLERLSRKYKIGIIANQIPGTEQRLEKFGIRKNIDVIVASAEEGVAKPDRRMFEIALERANCSADQAVMVGDRIDYDIVPAKNIGMKTIWVKQGMGQYWIFSDESERPDYEATTLSELLGVL
;
A
#
# COMPACT_ATOMS: atom_id res chain seq x y z
N MET A 1 -14.52 29.22 -18.25
CA MET A 1 -15.05 28.77 -16.93
C MET A 1 -14.37 27.46 -16.60
N ILE A 2 -13.36 27.51 -15.77
CA ILE A 2 -12.61 26.32 -15.31
C ILE A 2 -13.37 25.82 -14.09
N SER A 3 -14.00 24.66 -14.21
CA SER A 3 -14.72 23.97 -13.13
C SER A 3 -13.69 23.51 -12.10
N GLU A 4 -13.70 24.12 -10.92
CA GLU A 4 -12.96 23.63 -9.76
C GLU A 4 -13.45 22.22 -9.39
N CYS A 5 -12.60 21.24 -9.62
CA CYS A 5 -12.80 19.89 -9.11
C CYS A 5 -12.56 19.95 -7.58
N LYS A 6 -13.63 20.15 -6.81
CA LYS A 6 -13.58 20.06 -5.35
C LYS A 6 -13.32 18.61 -4.98
N SER A 7 -12.09 18.32 -4.55
CA SER A 7 -11.71 17.06 -3.92
C SER A 7 -12.62 16.83 -2.70
N ASN A 8 -13.37 15.74 -2.69
CA ASN A 8 -14.16 15.30 -1.54
C ASN A 8 -13.21 14.71 -0.48
N ILE A 9 -12.40 15.54 0.17
CA ILE A 9 -11.64 15.15 1.36
C ILE A 9 -12.64 15.06 2.50
N LYS A 10 -13.10 13.85 2.84
CA LYS A 10 -13.88 13.59 4.04
C LYS A 10 -12.92 13.39 5.21
N GLY A 11 -12.74 14.41 6.03
CA GLY A 11 -11.97 14.42 7.26
C GLY A 11 -11.43 15.83 7.53
N SER A 12 -11.58 16.34 8.75
CA SER A 12 -11.01 17.64 9.12
C SER A 12 -9.61 17.44 9.71
N GLY A 13 -8.63 18.29 9.39
CA GLY A 13 -7.26 18.23 9.91
C GLY A 13 -7.13 18.20 11.46
N LYS A 14 -8.23 18.35 12.20
CA LYS A 14 -8.32 18.16 13.65
C LYS A 14 -8.11 16.71 14.10
N ASP A 15 -8.34 15.73 13.23
CA ASP A 15 -8.26 14.30 13.60
C ASP A 15 -6.83 13.76 13.59
N MET A 16 -5.84 14.55 13.16
CA MET A 16 -4.41 14.19 13.12
C MET A 16 -3.57 14.88 14.22
N GLU A 17 -4.23 15.45 15.23
CA GLU A 17 -3.54 16.04 16.38
C GLU A 17 -2.86 14.94 17.21
N GLY A 18 -1.59 15.16 17.61
CA GLY A 18 -0.81 14.19 18.38
C GLY A 18 -0.06 13.14 17.58
N ILE A 19 -0.25 13.06 16.27
CA ILE A 19 0.49 12.13 15.40
C ILE A 19 1.98 12.49 15.39
N LYS A 20 2.82 11.46 15.53
CA LYS A 20 4.28 11.53 15.50
C LYS A 20 4.90 10.67 14.42
N TRP A 21 4.25 9.57 14.07
CA TRP A 21 4.75 8.57 13.15
C TRP A 21 3.79 8.33 11.98
N LEU A 22 4.38 8.21 10.79
CA LEU A 22 3.69 7.76 9.59
C LEU A 22 4.34 6.46 9.12
N PHE A 23 3.58 5.38 9.10
CA PHE A 23 4.02 4.10 8.59
C PHE A 23 3.43 3.87 7.20
N PHE A 24 4.29 3.57 6.25
CA PHE A 24 3.89 3.33 4.86
C PHE A 24 4.04 1.86 4.50
N ASP A 25 3.10 1.34 3.72
CA ASP A 25 3.36 0.18 2.88
C ASP A 25 4.26 0.60 1.69
N ILE A 26 4.82 -0.39 0.97
CA ILE A 26 5.68 -0.14 -0.20
C ILE A 26 4.91 -0.40 -1.50
N GLY A 27 4.46 -1.64 -1.71
CA GLY A 27 3.85 -2.06 -2.97
C GLY A 27 2.53 -1.36 -3.25
N SER A 28 2.36 -0.82 -4.44
CA SER A 28 1.16 -0.04 -4.82
C SER A 28 0.83 1.14 -3.89
N THR A 29 1.72 1.47 -2.93
CA THR A 29 1.61 2.64 -2.04
C THR A 29 2.73 3.64 -2.35
N LEU A 30 4.01 3.28 -2.14
CA LEU A 30 5.17 4.06 -2.52
C LEU A 30 5.71 3.65 -3.90
N ALA A 31 5.63 2.36 -4.22
CA ALA A 31 6.09 1.78 -5.47
C ALA A 31 4.93 1.48 -6.42
N ASP A 32 5.04 1.97 -7.66
CA ASP A 32 4.18 1.60 -8.78
C ASP A 32 4.56 0.20 -9.27
N GLU A 33 3.66 -0.74 -9.12
CA GLU A 33 3.78 -2.14 -9.51
C GLU A 33 3.03 -2.47 -10.81
N SER A 34 2.55 -1.45 -11.54
CA SER A 34 1.74 -1.64 -12.75
C SER A 34 2.41 -2.51 -13.80
N LEU A 35 3.72 -2.30 -14.03
CA LEU A 35 4.49 -3.09 -14.99
C LEU A 35 4.75 -4.53 -14.50
N VAL A 36 4.82 -4.76 -13.19
CA VAL A 36 4.94 -6.10 -12.62
C VAL A 36 3.63 -6.88 -12.86
N TYR A 37 2.48 -6.26 -12.58
CA TYR A 37 1.19 -6.87 -12.86
C TYR A 37 0.96 -7.09 -14.34
N GLU A 38 1.37 -6.16 -15.21
CA GLU A 38 1.31 -6.34 -16.66
C GLU A 38 2.10 -7.58 -17.11
N ASP A 39 3.34 -7.73 -16.64
CA ASP A 39 4.18 -8.90 -16.94
C ASP A 39 3.53 -10.21 -16.46
N ILE A 40 3.03 -10.22 -15.22
CA ILE A 40 2.31 -11.37 -14.65
C ILE A 40 1.12 -11.76 -15.53
N TYR A 41 0.26 -10.82 -15.91
CA TYR A 41 -0.93 -11.11 -16.72
C TYR A 41 -0.57 -11.54 -18.14
N ARG A 42 0.49 -11.01 -18.75
CA ARG A 42 1.01 -11.47 -20.05
C ARG A 42 1.53 -12.92 -19.96
N LYS A 43 2.25 -13.27 -18.91
CA LYS A 43 2.73 -14.64 -18.67
C LYS A 43 1.58 -15.62 -18.45
N ILE A 44 0.57 -15.26 -17.66
CA ILE A 44 -0.65 -16.05 -17.45
C ILE A 44 -1.39 -16.25 -18.78
N ALA A 45 -1.60 -15.18 -19.53
CA ALA A 45 -2.28 -15.22 -20.83
C ALA A 45 -1.60 -16.18 -21.81
N LYS A 46 -0.27 -16.06 -21.90
CA LYS A 46 0.55 -16.96 -22.73
C LYS A 46 0.41 -18.42 -22.30
N SER A 47 0.54 -18.72 -21.00
CA SER A 47 0.47 -20.10 -20.48
C SER A 47 -0.92 -20.72 -20.63
N ALA A 48 -1.97 -19.91 -20.53
CA ALA A 48 -3.36 -20.37 -20.64
C ALA A 48 -3.93 -20.30 -22.07
N ASN A 49 -3.14 -19.89 -23.07
CA ASN A 49 -3.59 -19.62 -24.43
C ASN A 49 -4.82 -18.68 -24.48
N LYS A 50 -4.75 -17.58 -23.75
CA LYS A 50 -5.75 -16.51 -23.66
C LYS A 50 -5.15 -15.18 -24.09
N THR A 51 -6.00 -14.17 -24.33
CA THR A 51 -5.57 -12.78 -24.53
C THR A 51 -5.20 -12.12 -23.20
N TYR A 52 -4.35 -11.10 -23.26
CA TYR A 52 -4.04 -10.27 -22.11
C TYR A 52 -5.32 -9.64 -21.51
N ASP A 53 -6.17 -9.06 -22.36
CA ASP A 53 -7.40 -8.38 -21.93
C ASP A 53 -8.34 -9.35 -21.18
N PHE A 54 -8.48 -10.59 -21.66
CA PHE A 54 -9.27 -11.59 -20.95
C PHE A 54 -8.73 -11.84 -19.53
N VAL A 55 -7.41 -11.99 -19.38
CA VAL A 55 -6.78 -12.25 -18.07
C VAL A 55 -6.90 -11.04 -17.16
N TYR A 56 -6.64 -9.85 -17.70
CA TYR A 56 -6.74 -8.59 -16.95
C TYR A 56 -8.17 -8.33 -16.44
N ASP A 57 -9.17 -8.46 -17.33
CA ASP A 57 -10.58 -8.26 -16.97
C ASP A 57 -11.03 -9.25 -15.88
N LYS A 58 -10.62 -10.53 -16.00
CA LYS A 58 -10.90 -11.52 -14.96
C LYS A 58 -10.19 -11.23 -13.64
N ALA A 59 -8.94 -10.78 -13.68
CA ALA A 59 -8.24 -10.36 -12.48
C ALA A 59 -8.94 -9.17 -11.81
N LEU A 60 -9.38 -8.19 -12.61
CA LEU A 60 -10.11 -7.02 -12.13
C LEU A 60 -11.47 -7.39 -11.50
N GLU A 61 -12.20 -8.35 -12.09
CA GLU A 61 -13.43 -8.90 -11.49
C GLU A 61 -13.18 -9.46 -10.08
N TYR A 62 -12.05 -10.16 -9.87
CA TYR A 62 -11.68 -10.69 -8.56
C TYR A 62 -11.28 -9.59 -7.56
N TYR A 63 -10.53 -8.56 -8.00
CA TYR A 63 -10.20 -7.44 -7.13
C TYR A 63 -11.45 -6.71 -6.63
N LYS A 64 -12.45 -6.52 -7.49
CA LYS A 64 -13.77 -5.96 -7.11
C LYS A 64 -14.58 -6.86 -6.17
N GLN A 65 -14.16 -8.10 -5.93
CA GLN A 65 -14.71 -9.03 -4.96
C GLN A 65 -13.79 -9.18 -3.72
N ASN A 66 -12.86 -8.25 -3.50
CA ASN A 66 -11.89 -8.29 -2.42
C ASN A 66 -10.99 -9.55 -2.44
N LYS A 67 -10.61 -10.00 -3.63
CA LYS A 67 -9.73 -11.16 -3.84
C LYS A 67 -8.48 -10.76 -4.62
N ARG A 68 -7.39 -11.48 -4.39
CA ARG A 68 -6.14 -11.31 -5.15
C ARG A 68 -6.33 -11.77 -6.59
N GLY A 69 -6.58 -10.82 -7.51
CA GLY A 69 -6.90 -11.11 -8.92
C GLY A 69 -5.80 -11.90 -9.64
N ASP A 70 -4.54 -11.58 -9.43
CA ASP A 70 -3.39 -12.31 -9.97
C ASP A 70 -3.38 -13.79 -9.57
N LYS A 71 -3.71 -14.07 -8.32
CA LYS A 71 -3.78 -15.43 -7.76
C LYS A 71 -5.02 -16.18 -8.25
N GLU A 72 -6.18 -15.54 -8.20
CA GLU A 72 -7.44 -16.19 -8.53
C GLU A 72 -7.56 -16.49 -10.04
N VAL A 73 -7.08 -15.59 -10.91
CA VAL A 73 -7.10 -15.84 -12.35
C VAL A 73 -6.14 -16.97 -12.75
N SER A 74 -4.96 -17.06 -12.12
CA SER A 74 -4.04 -18.20 -12.33
C SER A 74 -4.71 -19.51 -11.96
N LYS A 75 -5.37 -19.55 -10.80
CA LYS A 75 -6.12 -20.71 -10.32
C LYS A 75 -7.29 -21.08 -11.25
N LEU A 76 -8.07 -20.07 -11.67
CA LEU A 76 -9.19 -20.26 -12.61
C LEU A 76 -8.73 -20.93 -13.92
N LEU A 77 -7.58 -20.53 -14.43
CA LEU A 77 -7.05 -21.00 -15.70
C LEU A 77 -6.17 -22.25 -15.58
N GLY A 78 -5.95 -22.75 -14.36
CA GLY A 78 -5.14 -23.94 -14.10
C GLY A 78 -3.66 -23.76 -14.45
N VAL A 79 -3.14 -22.52 -14.35
CA VAL A 79 -1.73 -22.21 -14.61
C VAL A 79 -1.02 -21.78 -13.33
N GLU A 80 0.28 -22.03 -13.28
CA GLU A 80 1.10 -21.53 -12.17
C GLU A 80 1.15 -20.00 -12.17
N LYS A 81 1.05 -19.41 -10.97
CA LYS A 81 1.21 -17.97 -10.82
C LYS A 81 2.66 -17.58 -11.12
N PRO A 82 2.91 -16.66 -12.06
CA PRO A 82 4.27 -16.21 -12.38
C PRO A 82 4.98 -15.60 -11.17
N ILE A 83 6.31 -15.71 -11.17
CA ILE A 83 7.17 -15.12 -10.14
C ILE A 83 7.09 -13.60 -10.23
N TRP A 84 7.16 -12.95 -9.07
CA TRP A 84 7.26 -11.50 -8.95
C TRP A 84 8.61 -10.99 -9.42
N GLU A 85 8.61 -10.02 -10.32
CA GLU A 85 9.81 -9.48 -10.96
C GLU A 85 10.07 -8.04 -10.46
N PRO A 86 10.85 -7.88 -9.37
CA PRO A 86 11.00 -6.58 -8.71
C PRO A 86 11.75 -5.52 -9.55
N GLN A 87 12.41 -5.92 -10.65
CA GLN A 87 13.05 -4.97 -11.57
C GLN A 87 12.06 -4.11 -12.35
N TYR A 88 10.78 -4.48 -12.38
CA TYR A 88 9.70 -3.69 -13.00
C TYR A 88 9.03 -2.73 -12.03
N GLU A 89 9.37 -2.77 -10.73
CA GLU A 89 8.90 -1.80 -9.76
C GLU A 89 9.60 -0.45 -9.94
N ARG A 90 8.87 0.63 -9.76
CA ARG A 90 9.42 2.00 -9.72
C ARG A 90 8.65 2.80 -8.68
N LEU A 91 9.24 3.88 -8.15
CA LEU A 91 8.49 4.78 -7.29
C LEU A 91 7.36 5.47 -8.07
N TYR A 92 6.26 5.76 -7.40
CA TYR A 92 5.34 6.78 -7.90
C TYR A 92 6.06 8.12 -7.98
N ASP A 93 5.71 8.94 -8.98
CA ASP A 93 6.42 10.19 -9.28
C ASP A 93 6.46 11.16 -8.09
N ASP A 94 5.42 11.17 -7.26
CA ASP A 94 5.26 12.03 -6.09
C ASP A 94 5.78 11.43 -4.78
N ALA A 95 6.15 10.14 -4.74
CA ALA A 95 6.54 9.45 -3.52
C ALA A 95 7.76 10.06 -2.83
N LYS A 96 8.79 10.37 -3.60
CA LYS A 96 10.03 10.91 -3.05
C LYS A 96 9.84 12.28 -2.43
N GLU A 97 9.18 13.20 -3.15
CA GLU A 97 8.90 14.54 -2.65
C GLU A 97 7.98 14.50 -1.43
N CYS A 98 6.95 13.66 -1.47
CA CYS A 98 6.03 13.46 -0.37
C CYS A 98 6.78 13.04 0.91
N LEU A 99 7.61 11.98 0.84
CA LEU A 99 8.40 11.51 1.98
C LEU A 99 9.40 12.57 2.47
N GLU A 100 10.08 13.29 1.57
CA GLU A 100 11.01 14.36 1.93
C GLU A 100 10.33 15.51 2.67
N ARG A 101 9.08 15.82 2.33
CA ARG A 101 8.31 16.88 3.01
C ARG A 101 7.75 16.38 4.34
N LEU A 102 7.17 15.20 4.39
CA LEU A 102 6.59 14.62 5.61
C LEU A 102 7.65 14.33 6.67
N SER A 103 8.85 13.86 6.28
CA SER A 103 9.95 13.58 7.22
C SER A 103 10.49 14.83 7.96
N ARG A 104 10.10 16.03 7.55
CA ARG A 104 10.42 17.27 8.29
C ARG A 104 9.56 17.46 9.54
N LYS A 105 8.38 16.84 9.56
CA LYS A 105 7.39 17.01 10.63
C LYS A 105 7.13 15.71 11.40
N TYR A 106 7.23 14.56 10.72
CA TYR A 106 6.94 13.26 11.26
C TYR A 106 8.13 12.32 11.14
N LYS A 107 8.20 11.33 12.02
CA LYS A 107 9.04 10.16 11.83
C LYS A 107 8.39 9.21 10.83
N ILE A 108 9.18 8.61 9.96
CA ILE A 108 8.69 7.75 8.89
C ILE A 108 9.11 6.30 9.15
N GLY A 109 8.14 5.40 9.10
CA GLY A 109 8.37 3.96 9.17
C GLY A 109 7.84 3.24 7.94
N ILE A 110 8.29 2.00 7.76
CA ILE A 110 7.76 1.05 6.78
C ILE A 110 7.17 -0.13 7.52
N ILE A 111 5.96 -0.55 7.11
CA ILE A 111 5.35 -1.85 7.49
C ILE A 111 4.91 -2.52 6.19
N ALA A 112 5.66 -3.49 5.67
CA ALA A 112 5.41 -4.04 4.35
C ALA A 112 5.60 -5.56 4.25
N ASN A 113 4.77 -6.20 3.42
CA ASN A 113 4.99 -7.58 3.04
C ASN A 113 5.94 -7.62 1.84
N GLN A 114 7.20 -8.00 2.09
CA GLN A 114 8.27 -7.91 1.11
C GLN A 114 9.12 -9.18 1.06
N ILE A 115 9.78 -9.39 -0.06
CA ILE A 115 10.87 -10.36 -0.19
C ILE A 115 12.13 -9.84 0.51
N PRO A 116 13.13 -10.68 0.84
CA PRO A 116 14.37 -10.25 1.48
C PRO A 116 15.07 -9.10 0.72
N GLY A 117 15.74 -8.21 1.46
CA GLY A 117 16.48 -7.09 0.88
C GLY A 117 15.67 -5.80 0.76
N THR A 118 14.70 -5.61 1.64
CA THR A 118 13.84 -4.40 1.66
C THR A 118 14.66 -3.12 1.80
N GLU A 119 15.66 -3.09 2.69
CA GLU A 119 16.48 -1.90 2.90
C GLU A 119 17.25 -1.50 1.63
N GLN A 120 17.91 -2.46 0.97
CA GLN A 120 18.64 -2.20 -0.28
C GLN A 120 17.73 -1.71 -1.41
N ARG A 121 16.47 -2.17 -1.43
CA ARG A 121 15.47 -1.69 -2.38
C ARG A 121 15.09 -0.23 -2.12
N LEU A 122 14.88 0.15 -0.87
CA LEU A 122 14.61 1.54 -0.48
C LEU A 122 15.81 2.47 -0.76
N GLU A 123 17.04 1.97 -0.61
CA GLU A 123 18.26 2.68 -1.03
C GLU A 123 18.28 2.90 -2.56
N LYS A 124 17.99 1.85 -3.33
CA LYS A 124 17.93 1.92 -4.79
C LYS A 124 16.85 2.90 -5.28
N PHE A 125 15.74 2.99 -4.58
CA PHE A 125 14.71 4.00 -4.82
C PHE A 125 15.12 5.41 -4.39
N GLY A 126 16.20 5.55 -3.61
CA GLY A 126 16.69 6.85 -3.12
C GLY A 126 15.84 7.48 -2.03
N ILE A 127 15.03 6.67 -1.31
CA ILE A 127 14.14 7.14 -0.23
C ILE A 127 14.56 6.65 1.16
N ARG A 128 15.53 5.71 1.26
CA ARG A 128 15.98 5.13 2.54
C ARG A 128 16.35 6.19 3.58
N LYS A 129 16.98 7.30 3.15
CA LYS A 129 17.40 8.41 4.03
C LYS A 129 16.26 9.09 4.79
N ASN A 130 15.03 8.96 4.31
CA ASN A 130 13.84 9.56 4.91
C ASN A 130 13.10 8.61 5.87
N ILE A 131 13.61 7.37 6.06
CA ILE A 131 12.92 6.31 6.79
C ILE A 131 13.70 6.00 8.07
N ASP A 132 13.00 6.09 9.22
CA ASP A 132 13.57 5.87 10.55
C ASP A 132 13.47 4.40 10.99
N VAL A 133 12.38 3.70 10.65
CA VAL A 133 12.11 2.30 11.01
C VAL A 133 11.65 1.50 9.81
N ILE A 134 12.15 0.27 9.68
CA ILE A 134 11.71 -0.70 8.65
C ILE A 134 11.26 -1.98 9.37
N VAL A 135 10.04 -2.42 9.04
CA VAL A 135 9.47 -3.70 9.45
C VAL A 135 8.94 -4.39 8.20
N ALA A 136 9.64 -5.41 7.75
CA ALA A 136 9.32 -6.12 6.52
C ALA A 136 9.20 -7.63 6.76
N SER A 137 8.21 -8.25 6.14
CA SER A 137 7.78 -9.61 6.47
C SER A 137 8.86 -10.68 6.33
N ALA A 138 9.75 -10.55 5.36
CA ALA A 138 10.82 -11.53 5.16
C ALA A 138 11.87 -11.50 6.27
N GLU A 139 12.13 -10.32 6.83
CA GLU A 139 13.08 -10.10 7.91
C GLU A 139 12.48 -10.44 9.28
N GLU A 140 11.16 -10.24 9.45
CA GLU A 140 10.48 -10.48 10.72
C GLU A 140 9.92 -11.92 10.88
N GLY A 141 9.81 -12.68 9.78
CA GLY A 141 9.21 -14.02 9.79
C GLY A 141 7.69 -14.01 10.03
N VAL A 142 7.05 -12.86 9.99
CA VAL A 142 5.60 -12.63 10.11
C VAL A 142 5.16 -11.63 9.07
N ALA A 143 3.91 -11.68 8.62
CA ALA A 143 3.41 -10.85 7.52
C ALA A 143 2.07 -10.20 7.86
N LYS A 144 1.80 -9.00 7.33
CA LYS A 144 0.44 -8.42 7.35
C LYS A 144 -0.56 -9.41 6.72
N PRO A 145 -1.76 -9.56 7.26
CA PRO A 145 -2.43 -8.72 8.25
C PRO A 145 -2.19 -9.10 9.72
N ASP A 146 -1.17 -9.93 10.02
CA ASP A 146 -0.89 -10.29 11.40
C ASP A 146 -0.61 -9.03 12.24
N ARG A 147 -1.33 -8.91 13.35
CA ARG A 147 -1.20 -7.82 14.33
C ARG A 147 0.27 -7.61 14.76
N ARG A 148 1.04 -8.68 14.85
CA ARG A 148 2.43 -8.64 15.31
C ARG A 148 3.32 -7.75 14.44
N MET A 149 3.06 -7.65 13.14
CA MET A 149 3.79 -6.73 12.24
C MET A 149 3.69 -5.27 12.69
N PHE A 150 2.50 -4.85 13.08
CA PHE A 150 2.24 -3.48 13.54
C PHE A 150 2.79 -3.25 14.94
N GLU A 151 2.66 -4.24 15.84
CA GLU A 151 3.23 -4.16 17.18
C GLU A 151 4.75 -4.01 17.14
N ILE A 152 5.47 -4.78 16.33
CA ILE A 152 6.92 -4.66 16.13
C ILE A 152 7.27 -3.22 15.69
N ALA A 153 6.50 -2.66 14.78
CA ALA A 153 6.73 -1.30 14.29
C ALA A 153 6.55 -0.25 15.40
N LEU A 154 5.48 -0.34 16.17
CA LEU A 154 5.23 0.55 17.31
C LEU A 154 6.28 0.40 18.42
N GLU A 155 6.70 -0.84 18.73
CA GLU A 155 7.78 -1.13 19.69
C GLU A 155 9.10 -0.48 19.25
N ARG A 156 9.52 -0.66 17.99
CA ARG A 156 10.75 -0.04 17.44
C ARG A 156 10.68 1.47 17.37
N ALA A 157 9.50 2.01 17.07
CA ALA A 157 9.25 3.44 17.03
C ALA A 157 9.14 4.07 18.43
N ASN A 158 9.02 3.26 19.48
CA ASN A 158 8.72 3.69 20.84
C ASN A 158 7.54 4.66 20.88
N CYS A 159 6.43 4.30 20.21
CA CYS A 159 5.23 5.11 20.17
C CYS A 159 3.97 4.26 20.43
N SER A 160 2.92 4.91 20.92
CA SER A 160 1.59 4.31 21.04
C SER A 160 0.84 4.35 19.69
N ALA A 161 -0.15 3.46 19.53
CA ALA A 161 -0.88 3.34 18.28
C ALA A 161 -1.64 4.64 17.90
N ASP A 162 -2.18 5.36 18.87
CA ASP A 162 -2.87 6.64 18.69
C ASP A 162 -1.96 7.79 18.21
N GLN A 163 -0.63 7.62 18.31
CA GLN A 163 0.37 8.54 17.77
C GLN A 163 0.86 8.18 16.37
N ALA A 164 0.30 7.16 15.76
CA ALA A 164 0.75 6.58 14.50
C ALA A 164 -0.38 6.53 13.45
N VAL A 165 0.01 6.74 12.20
CA VAL A 165 -0.85 6.57 11.02
C VAL A 165 -0.28 5.45 10.15
N MET A 166 -1.12 4.52 9.72
CA MET A 166 -0.81 3.58 8.65
C MET A 166 -1.31 4.12 7.32
N VAL A 167 -0.42 4.19 6.33
CA VAL A 167 -0.70 4.60 4.95
C VAL A 167 -0.49 3.39 4.04
N GLY A 168 -1.52 2.93 3.36
CA GLY A 168 -1.44 1.75 2.51
C GLY A 168 -2.54 1.70 1.46
N ASP A 169 -2.39 0.81 0.46
CA ASP A 169 -3.35 0.60 -0.62
C ASP A 169 -4.37 -0.51 -0.33
N ARG A 170 -4.10 -1.39 0.65
CA ARG A 170 -4.89 -2.58 0.93
C ARG A 170 -5.74 -2.43 2.17
N ILE A 171 -7.05 -2.53 2.02
CA ILE A 171 -7.99 -2.49 3.14
C ILE A 171 -7.75 -3.63 4.11
N ASP A 172 -7.59 -4.86 3.60
CA ASP A 172 -7.44 -6.08 4.38
C ASP A 172 -6.05 -6.28 5.01
N TYR A 173 -4.99 -5.72 4.42
CA TYR A 173 -3.61 -5.87 4.90
C TYR A 173 -3.10 -4.66 5.68
N ASP A 174 -3.57 -3.45 5.35
CA ASP A 174 -3.04 -2.21 5.93
C ASP A 174 -4.07 -1.54 6.85
N ILE A 175 -5.27 -1.28 6.34
CA ILE A 175 -6.22 -0.39 6.99
C ILE A 175 -6.90 -1.08 8.18
N VAL A 176 -7.57 -2.20 7.94
CA VAL A 176 -8.32 -2.92 8.98
C VAL A 176 -7.42 -3.37 10.14
N PRO A 177 -6.26 -4.04 9.90
CA PRO A 177 -5.42 -4.47 11.01
C PRO A 177 -4.80 -3.29 11.78
N ALA A 178 -4.44 -2.17 11.15
CA ALA A 178 -3.95 -0.98 11.82
C ALA A 178 -5.03 -0.33 12.71
N LYS A 179 -6.27 -0.20 12.21
CA LYS A 179 -7.41 0.29 13.01
C LYS A 179 -7.67 -0.59 14.22
N ASN A 180 -7.60 -1.91 14.07
CA ASN A 180 -7.85 -2.86 15.15
C ASN A 180 -6.87 -2.75 16.33
N ILE A 181 -5.73 -2.12 16.14
CA ILE A 181 -4.77 -1.83 17.21
C ILE A 181 -4.78 -0.36 17.64
N GLY A 182 -5.64 0.47 17.05
CA GLY A 182 -5.83 1.88 17.45
C GLY A 182 -4.98 2.89 16.66
N MET A 183 -4.32 2.50 15.57
CA MET A 183 -3.68 3.45 14.67
C MET A 183 -4.73 4.22 13.86
N LYS A 184 -4.39 5.45 13.47
CA LYS A 184 -5.09 6.15 12.38
C LYS A 184 -4.70 5.54 11.04
N THR A 185 -5.54 5.72 10.03
CA THR A 185 -5.38 5.07 8.74
C THR A 185 -5.66 6.00 7.56
N ILE A 186 -4.82 5.89 6.53
CA ILE A 186 -5.03 6.55 5.25
C ILE A 186 -4.97 5.49 4.15
N TRP A 187 -6.05 5.34 3.41
CA TRP A 187 -6.11 4.47 2.24
C TRP A 187 -5.71 5.23 1.00
N VAL A 188 -4.61 4.83 0.37
CA VAL A 188 -4.16 5.39 -0.91
C VAL A 188 -4.70 4.52 -2.04
N LYS A 189 -5.60 5.08 -2.85
CA LYS A 189 -6.33 4.37 -3.92
C LYS A 189 -5.47 4.26 -5.18
N GLN A 190 -4.41 3.48 -5.08
CA GLN A 190 -3.45 3.23 -6.15
C GLN A 190 -3.37 1.73 -6.49
N GLY A 191 -2.70 1.39 -7.59
CA GLY A 191 -2.53 0.02 -8.03
C GLY A 191 -3.85 -0.76 -8.12
N MET A 192 -3.79 -2.05 -7.82
CA MET A 192 -4.97 -2.92 -7.81
C MET A 192 -5.80 -2.75 -6.53
N GLY A 193 -5.24 -2.20 -5.46
CA GLY A 193 -5.93 -1.91 -4.21
C GLY A 193 -7.10 -0.92 -4.36
N GLN A 194 -7.03 -0.02 -5.35
CA GLN A 194 -8.08 0.96 -5.61
C GLN A 194 -9.46 0.36 -5.95
N TYR A 195 -9.50 -0.89 -6.39
CA TYR A 195 -10.74 -1.60 -6.75
C TYR A 195 -11.37 -2.35 -5.58
N TRP A 196 -10.72 -2.33 -4.41
CA TRP A 196 -11.24 -2.94 -3.20
C TRP A 196 -12.49 -2.21 -2.72
N ILE A 197 -13.46 -2.93 -2.18
CA ILE A 197 -14.70 -2.37 -1.62
C ILE A 197 -14.79 -2.69 -0.15
N PHE A 198 -15.36 -1.77 0.62
CA PHE A 198 -15.60 -1.99 2.05
C PHE A 198 -16.75 -2.98 2.23
N SER A 199 -16.57 -3.94 3.13
CA SER A 199 -17.64 -4.87 3.52
C SER A 199 -18.61 -4.22 4.51
N ASP A 200 -18.08 -3.32 5.36
CA ASP A 200 -18.88 -2.52 6.30
C ASP A 200 -18.17 -1.20 6.66
N GLU A 201 -18.85 -0.35 7.44
CA GLU A 201 -18.32 0.96 7.86
C GLU A 201 -17.07 0.86 8.78
N SER A 202 -16.88 -0.25 9.50
CA SER A 202 -15.70 -0.42 10.37
C SER A 202 -14.40 -0.55 9.58
N GLU A 203 -14.47 -1.00 8.32
CA GLU A 203 -13.33 -1.13 7.41
C GLU A 203 -12.89 0.21 6.80
N ARG A 204 -13.74 1.26 6.90
CA ARG A 204 -13.38 2.55 6.29
C ARG A 204 -12.16 3.15 6.96
N PRO A 205 -11.22 3.70 6.15
CA PRO A 205 -10.08 4.45 6.67
C PRO A 205 -10.54 5.76 7.32
N ASP A 206 -9.67 6.38 8.12
CA ASP A 206 -9.91 7.75 8.62
C ASP A 206 -9.84 8.75 7.45
N TYR A 207 -8.97 8.50 6.44
CA TYR A 207 -8.85 9.32 5.23
C TYR A 207 -8.64 8.44 3.99
N GLU A 208 -9.07 8.97 2.84
CA GLU A 208 -8.82 8.41 1.51
C GLU A 208 -8.02 9.42 0.68
N ALA A 209 -7.00 8.93 -0.03
CA ALA A 209 -6.21 9.70 -0.98
C ALA A 209 -6.08 8.95 -2.30
N THR A 210 -5.94 9.66 -3.40
CA THR A 210 -5.69 9.07 -4.74
C THR A 210 -4.24 9.20 -5.17
N THR A 211 -3.50 10.11 -4.51
CA THR A 211 -2.06 10.33 -4.72
C THR A 211 -1.36 10.54 -3.38
N LEU A 212 -0.06 10.33 -3.33
CA LEU A 212 0.72 10.63 -2.13
C LEU A 212 0.81 12.13 -1.86
N SER A 213 0.78 12.95 -2.90
CA SER A 213 0.77 14.42 -2.76
C SER A 213 -0.42 14.95 -1.97
N GLU A 214 -1.58 14.27 -2.01
CA GLU A 214 -2.76 14.66 -1.24
C GLU A 214 -2.54 14.54 0.27
N LEU A 215 -1.62 13.67 0.72
CA LEU A 215 -1.26 13.53 2.13
C LEU A 215 -0.73 14.83 2.74
N LEU A 216 -0.04 15.65 1.95
CA LEU A 216 0.51 16.93 2.38
C LEU A 216 -0.56 17.97 2.75
N GLY A 217 -1.80 17.76 2.35
CA GLY A 217 -2.94 18.61 2.72
C GLY A 217 -3.72 18.09 3.92
N VAL A 218 -3.48 16.83 4.31
CA VAL A 218 -4.16 16.16 5.43
C VAL A 218 -3.27 16.11 6.66
N LEU A 219 -1.96 15.94 6.47
CA LEU A 219 -0.90 15.83 7.47
C LEU A 219 -0.10 17.13 7.55
#